data_80f1a71e143ef62016a02795d074979d
#
_entry.id   80f1a71e143ef62016a02795d074979d
#
_cell.length_a   1.000
_cell.length_b   1.000
_cell.length_c   1.000
_cell.angle_alpha   90.00
_cell.angle_beta   90.00
_cell.angle_gamma   90.00
#
_symmetry.space_group_name_H-M   'P 1'
#
loop_
_entity.id
_entity.type
_entity.pdbx_description
1 polymer ?
#
loop_
_entity_poly.entity_id
_entity_poly.type
_entity_poly.pdbx_seq_one_letter_code
_entity_poly.pdbx_strand_id
1 'polypeptide(L)'
;FDVVNIGLASTPTTELAVTMEGACGGIILTASHNPKQWNALKLLNEHGEFLNAEEGNEVLRIAEAEAFEYADIDHLGNYREDFTYNQKHIDSVLALKLVDVEAIRNAHFKVAIDCVNSVGGIILPELLERLGVEKVEKLYCEPTGHFQHNPEPLEKNLGDIMGLMAKGGYDVAFVVDPDVDRLAMICEDGQMYGEEYTLVT
;
A
#
# COMPACT_ATOMS: atom_id res chain seq x y z
N PHE A 1 24.83 4.97 8.28
CA PHE A 1 23.84 4.65 7.22
C PHE A 1 23.40 5.92 6.53
N ASP A 2 23.25 5.86 5.21
CA ASP A 2 22.48 6.86 4.44
C ASP A 2 21.00 6.51 4.52
N VAL A 3 20.14 7.54 4.56
CA VAL A 3 18.69 7.38 4.68
C VAL A 3 18.00 8.04 3.49
N VAL A 4 17.10 7.30 2.85
CA VAL A 4 16.20 7.82 1.82
C VAL A 4 14.78 7.82 2.36
N ASN A 5 14.22 9.00 2.59
CA ASN A 5 12.82 9.17 2.98
C ASN A 5 11.94 9.23 1.72
N ILE A 6 11.09 8.23 1.54
CA ILE A 6 10.18 8.15 0.38
C ILE A 6 8.79 8.74 0.67
N GLY A 7 8.59 9.30 1.86
CA GLY A 7 7.35 9.96 2.26
C GLY A 7 6.20 8.99 2.52
N LEU A 8 4.99 9.40 2.15
CA LEU A 8 3.79 8.58 2.25
C LEU A 8 3.75 7.60 1.08
N ALA A 9 4.06 6.34 1.36
CA ALA A 9 4.11 5.26 0.39
C ALA A 9 3.42 4.00 0.93
N SER A 10 2.92 3.17 0.04
CA SER A 10 2.36 1.87 0.42
C SER A 10 3.46 0.89 0.84
N THR A 11 3.08 -0.17 1.55
CA THR A 11 3.99 -1.28 1.86
C THR A 11 4.63 -1.83 0.57
N PRO A 12 3.89 -2.20 -0.49
CA PRO A 12 4.50 -2.68 -1.75
C PRO A 12 5.41 -1.63 -2.43
N THR A 13 5.09 -0.34 -2.33
CA THR A 13 5.97 0.71 -2.87
C THR A 13 7.30 0.76 -2.14
N THR A 14 7.28 0.56 -0.82
CA THR A 14 8.51 0.56 -0.02
C THR A 14 9.36 -0.67 -0.28
N GLU A 15 8.76 -1.84 -0.45
CA GLU A 15 9.44 -3.09 -0.85
C GLU A 15 10.19 -2.91 -2.18
N LEU A 16 9.52 -2.33 -3.19
CA LEU A 16 10.15 -1.99 -4.47
C LEU A 16 11.25 -0.93 -4.33
N ALA A 17 11.05 0.08 -3.48
CA ALA A 17 12.04 1.12 -3.26
C ALA A 17 13.35 0.57 -2.71
N VAL A 18 13.31 -0.40 -1.78
CA VAL A 18 14.50 -1.08 -1.25
C VAL A 18 15.34 -1.67 -2.38
N THR A 19 14.72 -2.43 -3.27
CA THR A 19 15.44 -3.09 -4.37
C THR A 19 15.91 -2.09 -5.46
N MET A 20 15.11 -1.07 -5.77
CA MET A 20 15.46 -0.03 -6.74
C MET A 20 16.64 0.83 -6.29
N GLU A 21 16.75 1.08 -4.97
CA GLU A 21 17.88 1.83 -4.39
C GLU A 21 19.11 0.96 -4.16
N GLY A 22 18.98 -0.36 -4.18
CA GLY A 22 20.03 -1.27 -3.69
C GLY A 22 20.31 -1.04 -2.21
N ALA A 23 19.28 -0.70 -1.44
CA ALA A 23 19.39 -0.42 -0.02
C ALA A 23 19.64 -1.71 0.78
N CYS A 24 20.26 -1.59 1.94
CA CYS A 24 20.51 -2.74 2.82
C CYS A 24 19.24 -3.15 3.61
N GLY A 25 18.12 -2.44 3.45
CA GLY A 25 16.85 -2.75 4.06
C GLY A 25 15.90 -1.55 4.05
N GLY A 26 14.69 -1.76 4.59
CA GLY A 26 13.67 -0.74 4.69
C GLY A 26 12.95 -0.75 6.02
N ILE A 27 12.37 0.39 6.38
CA ILE A 27 11.54 0.54 7.58
C ILE A 27 10.24 1.24 7.18
N ILE A 28 9.10 0.61 7.49
CA ILE A 28 7.78 1.19 7.28
C ILE A 28 7.15 1.49 8.64
N LEU A 29 6.71 2.72 8.85
CA LEU A 29 6.00 3.18 10.03
C LEU A 29 4.50 2.97 9.82
N THR A 30 3.99 1.81 10.22
CA THR A 30 2.57 1.46 10.05
C THR A 30 2.12 0.44 11.07
N ALA A 31 0.89 0.53 11.52
CA ALA A 31 0.20 -0.52 12.26
C ALA A 31 -0.77 -1.31 11.37
N SER A 32 -0.70 -1.16 10.03
CA SER A 32 -1.58 -1.79 9.06
C SER A 32 -3.07 -1.55 9.45
N HIS A 33 -3.87 -2.60 9.46
CA HIS A 33 -5.30 -2.57 9.80
C HIS A 33 -5.60 -2.56 11.31
N ASN A 34 -4.58 -2.47 12.17
CA ASN A 34 -4.80 -2.40 13.62
C ASN A 34 -5.49 -1.08 14.03
N PRO A 35 -6.20 -1.07 15.16
CA PRO A 35 -6.80 0.15 15.71
C PRO A 35 -5.78 1.27 15.94
N LYS A 36 -6.22 2.52 15.86
CA LYS A 36 -5.39 3.74 15.86
C LYS A 36 -4.43 3.92 17.05
N GLN A 37 -4.64 3.20 18.16
CA GLN A 37 -3.74 3.23 19.32
C GLN A 37 -2.47 2.37 19.14
N TRP A 38 -2.43 1.54 18.09
CA TRP A 38 -1.28 0.75 17.75
C TRP A 38 -0.32 1.54 16.86
N ASN A 39 0.95 1.31 17.07
CA ASN A 39 2.01 1.77 16.19
C ASN A 39 3.05 0.65 16.08
N ALA A 40 3.62 0.48 14.91
CA ALA A 40 4.58 -0.59 14.65
C ALA A 40 5.60 -0.19 13.59
N LEU A 41 6.65 -0.98 13.50
CA LEU A 41 7.63 -0.95 12.44
C LEU A 41 7.54 -2.26 11.66
N LYS A 42 7.35 -2.17 10.36
CA LYS A 42 7.62 -3.28 9.45
C LYS A 42 9.06 -3.13 8.97
N LEU A 43 9.85 -4.19 9.12
CA LEU A 43 11.26 -4.20 8.75
C LEU A 43 11.45 -5.06 7.50
N LEU A 44 12.18 -4.53 6.53
CA LEU A 44 12.48 -5.18 5.25
C LEU A 44 13.99 -5.47 5.19
N ASN A 45 14.36 -6.61 4.60
CA ASN A 45 15.73 -6.94 4.26
C ASN A 45 16.16 -6.27 2.93
N GLU A 46 17.37 -6.53 2.47
CA GLU A 46 17.92 -5.97 1.23
C GLU A 46 17.22 -6.42 -0.05
N HIS A 47 16.37 -7.44 0.03
CA HIS A 47 15.55 -7.93 -1.08
C HIS A 47 14.18 -7.26 -1.15
N GLY A 48 13.86 -6.36 -0.20
CA GLY A 48 12.54 -5.75 -0.06
C GLY A 48 11.51 -6.69 0.55
N GLU A 49 11.92 -7.76 1.19
CA GLU A 49 11.06 -8.75 1.83
C GLU A 49 10.99 -8.49 3.34
N PHE A 50 9.87 -8.87 3.98
CA PHE A 50 9.80 -8.84 5.44
C PHE A 50 10.84 -9.77 6.05
N LEU A 51 11.41 -9.35 7.18
CA LEU A 51 12.36 -10.18 7.91
C LEU A 51 11.71 -11.53 8.25
N ASN A 52 12.42 -12.61 7.95
CA ASN A 52 12.04 -13.93 8.41
C ASN A 52 12.30 -14.11 9.92
N ALA A 53 11.92 -15.25 10.48
CA ALA A 53 12.06 -15.50 11.92
C ALA A 53 13.51 -15.44 12.42
N GLU A 54 14.49 -15.87 11.61
CA GLU A 54 15.90 -15.87 11.96
C GLU A 54 16.45 -14.42 11.97
N GLU A 55 16.19 -13.66 10.92
CA GLU A 55 16.56 -12.25 10.81
C GLU A 55 15.93 -11.40 11.92
N GLY A 56 14.63 -11.60 12.18
CA GLY A 56 13.90 -10.90 13.25
C GLY A 56 14.47 -11.22 14.64
N ASN A 57 14.81 -12.47 14.93
CA ASN A 57 15.44 -12.89 16.19
C ASN A 57 16.84 -12.26 16.35
N GLU A 58 17.59 -12.13 15.26
CA GLU A 58 18.92 -11.48 15.31
C GLU A 58 18.78 -9.98 15.62
N VAL A 59 17.80 -9.29 15.03
CA VAL A 59 17.51 -7.87 15.37
C VAL A 59 17.17 -7.73 16.86
N LEU A 60 16.31 -8.61 17.39
CA LEU A 60 15.95 -8.60 18.81
C LEU A 60 17.17 -8.87 19.69
N ARG A 61 18.00 -9.84 19.35
CA ARG A 61 19.23 -10.17 20.09
C ARG A 61 20.20 -8.97 20.15
N ILE A 62 20.39 -8.27 19.02
CA ILE A 62 21.24 -7.07 18.96
C ILE A 62 20.66 -5.95 19.82
N ALA A 63 19.35 -5.74 19.75
CA ALA A 63 18.66 -4.70 20.50
C ALA A 63 18.70 -4.96 22.01
N GLU A 64 18.42 -6.20 22.46
CA GLU A 64 18.46 -6.59 23.87
C GLU A 64 19.86 -6.53 24.48
N ALA A 65 20.88 -6.87 23.69
CA ALA A 65 22.27 -6.82 24.11
C ALA A 65 22.87 -5.40 24.01
N GLU A 66 22.13 -4.44 23.46
CA GLU A 66 22.66 -3.11 23.08
C GLU A 66 23.97 -3.21 22.27
N ALA A 67 24.07 -4.27 21.41
CA ALA A 67 25.28 -4.62 20.66
C ALA A 67 25.44 -3.78 19.38
N PHE A 68 25.38 -2.46 19.53
CA PHE A 68 25.55 -1.51 18.43
C PHE A 68 26.41 -0.34 18.88
N GLU A 69 27.16 0.23 17.94
CA GLU A 69 27.98 1.41 18.13
C GLU A 69 27.41 2.57 17.33
N TYR A 70 27.33 3.74 17.98
CA TYR A 70 26.93 4.98 17.29
C TYR A 70 28.14 5.58 16.59
N ALA A 71 27.91 6.06 15.35
CA ALA A 71 28.91 6.86 14.67
C ALA A 71 29.13 8.20 15.39
N ASP A 72 30.36 8.72 15.34
CA ASP A 72 30.62 10.09 15.74
C ASP A 72 30.02 11.08 14.71
N ILE A 73 30.03 12.38 15.05
CA ILE A 73 29.39 13.43 14.27
C ILE A 73 29.98 13.57 12.85
N ASP A 74 31.25 13.24 12.67
CA ASP A 74 31.95 13.38 11.39
C ASP A 74 31.68 12.20 10.44
N HIS A 75 31.07 11.12 10.97
CA HIS A 75 30.76 9.88 10.24
C HIS A 75 29.26 9.57 10.17
N LEU A 76 28.41 10.57 10.41
CA LEU A 76 26.98 10.43 10.20
C LEU A 76 26.70 10.23 8.70
N GLY A 77 25.72 9.37 8.40
CA GLY A 77 25.23 9.17 7.03
C GLY A 77 24.42 10.37 6.52
N ASN A 78 24.16 10.35 5.23
CA ASN A 78 23.36 11.40 4.56
C ASN A 78 21.85 11.09 4.67
N TYR A 79 21.06 12.16 4.67
CA TYR A 79 19.61 12.08 4.55
C TYR A 79 19.18 12.77 3.25
N ARG A 80 18.31 12.11 2.48
CA ARG A 80 17.65 12.71 1.32
C ARG A 80 16.18 12.30 1.26
N GLU A 81 15.40 13.10 0.55
CA GLU A 81 14.00 12.82 0.25
C GLU A 81 13.86 12.48 -1.23
N ASP A 82 13.04 11.47 -1.54
CA ASP A 82 12.65 11.12 -2.90
C ASP A 82 11.18 10.62 -2.89
N PHE A 83 10.26 11.49 -3.22
CA PHE A 83 8.83 11.19 -3.24
C PHE A 83 8.33 10.65 -4.59
N THR A 84 9.23 10.22 -5.48
CA THR A 84 8.88 9.70 -6.81
C THR A 84 8.56 8.22 -6.83
N TYR A 85 8.66 7.51 -5.70
CA TYR A 85 8.51 6.06 -5.67
C TYR A 85 7.10 5.57 -5.97
N ASN A 86 6.05 6.33 -5.65
CA ASN A 86 4.70 5.98 -6.06
C ASN A 86 4.59 5.94 -7.60
N GLN A 87 5.17 6.92 -8.33
CA GLN A 87 5.21 6.92 -9.77
C GLN A 87 6.04 5.76 -10.33
N LYS A 88 7.23 5.52 -9.77
CA LYS A 88 8.10 4.41 -10.19
C LYS A 88 7.39 3.06 -10.02
N HIS A 89 6.62 2.90 -8.93
CA HIS A 89 5.81 1.70 -8.70
C HIS A 89 4.72 1.56 -9.77
N ILE A 90 3.94 2.61 -10.02
CA ILE A 90 2.92 2.62 -11.08
C ILE A 90 3.55 2.29 -12.45
N ASP A 91 4.69 2.90 -12.79
CA ASP A 91 5.42 2.60 -14.03
C ASP A 91 5.77 1.10 -14.13
N SER A 92 6.22 0.51 -13.03
CA SER A 92 6.55 -0.92 -12.96
C SER A 92 5.31 -1.80 -13.18
N VAL A 93 4.17 -1.43 -12.59
CA VAL A 93 2.88 -2.14 -12.80
C VAL A 93 2.45 -2.07 -14.26
N LEU A 94 2.48 -0.87 -14.85
CA LEU A 94 2.08 -0.67 -16.26
C LEU A 94 3.01 -1.38 -17.26
N ALA A 95 4.26 -1.65 -16.87
CA ALA A 95 5.21 -2.39 -17.68
C ALA A 95 5.04 -3.93 -17.61
N LEU A 96 4.19 -4.45 -16.74
CA LEU A 96 3.93 -5.89 -16.64
C LEU A 96 3.28 -6.39 -17.93
N LYS A 97 3.73 -7.53 -18.42
CA LYS A 97 3.23 -8.13 -19.67
C LYS A 97 1.75 -8.52 -19.65
N LEU A 98 1.20 -8.74 -18.44
CA LEU A 98 -0.20 -9.11 -18.25
C LEU A 98 -1.11 -7.88 -18.11
N VAL A 99 -0.56 -6.68 -18.00
CA VAL A 99 -1.33 -5.43 -17.90
C VAL A 99 -1.53 -4.86 -19.32
N ASP A 100 -2.72 -5.05 -19.86
CA ASP A 100 -3.11 -4.50 -21.16
C ASP A 100 -3.89 -3.18 -20.96
N VAL A 101 -3.16 -2.08 -20.93
CA VAL A 101 -3.71 -0.73 -20.72
C VAL A 101 -4.72 -0.36 -21.82
N GLU A 102 -4.50 -0.80 -23.06
CA GLU A 102 -5.42 -0.52 -24.18
C GLU A 102 -6.74 -1.27 -24.01
N ALA A 103 -6.69 -2.54 -23.60
CA ALA A 103 -7.90 -3.31 -23.31
C ALA A 103 -8.69 -2.70 -22.14
N ILE A 104 -8.01 -2.30 -21.06
CA ILE A 104 -8.65 -1.65 -19.91
C ILE A 104 -9.33 -0.35 -20.32
N ARG A 105 -8.64 0.51 -21.09
CA ARG A 105 -9.19 1.79 -21.58
C ARG A 105 -10.42 1.57 -22.45
N ASN A 106 -10.37 0.60 -23.36
CA ASN A 106 -11.47 0.29 -24.28
C ASN A 106 -12.67 -0.39 -23.60
N ALA A 107 -12.48 -0.93 -22.39
CA ALA A 107 -13.57 -1.52 -21.61
C ALA A 107 -14.47 -0.46 -20.94
N HIS A 108 -14.02 0.80 -20.85
CA HIS A 108 -14.76 1.92 -20.24
C HIS A 108 -15.22 1.64 -18.80
N PHE A 109 -14.38 1.00 -18.00
CA PHE A 109 -14.70 0.65 -16.62
C PHE A 109 -15.04 1.87 -15.77
N LYS A 110 -16.02 1.67 -14.88
CA LYS A 110 -16.42 2.61 -13.82
C LYS A 110 -16.16 1.94 -12.49
N VAL A 111 -15.22 2.48 -11.77
CA VAL A 111 -14.67 1.87 -10.55
C VAL A 111 -14.98 2.73 -9.35
N ALA A 112 -15.31 2.13 -8.21
CA ALA A 112 -15.28 2.79 -6.92
C ALA A 112 -14.06 2.35 -6.12
N ILE A 113 -13.49 3.24 -5.30
CA ILE A 113 -12.38 2.90 -4.41
C ILE A 113 -12.65 3.42 -3.01
N ASP A 114 -12.19 2.65 -2.02
CA ASP A 114 -12.14 3.06 -0.62
C ASP A 114 -10.71 2.88 -0.10
N CYS A 115 -10.10 3.98 0.35
CA CYS A 115 -8.71 4.02 0.80
C CYS A 115 -8.57 4.37 2.28
N VAL A 116 -9.66 4.30 3.03
CA VAL A 116 -9.72 4.48 4.50
C VAL A 116 -8.99 5.72 5.03
N ASN A 117 -8.91 6.79 4.22
CA ASN A 117 -8.15 8.02 4.48
C ASN A 117 -6.66 7.77 4.78
N SER A 118 -6.04 6.85 4.04
CA SER A 118 -4.63 6.52 4.13
C SER A 118 -3.91 6.58 2.78
N VAL A 119 -2.72 6.01 2.67
CA VAL A 119 -1.81 6.15 1.52
C VAL A 119 -2.37 5.57 0.22
N GLY A 120 -3.34 4.66 0.29
CA GLY A 120 -4.09 4.18 -0.88
C GLY A 120 -4.72 5.32 -1.69
N GLY A 121 -5.17 6.39 -1.02
CA GLY A 121 -5.72 7.59 -1.66
C GLY A 121 -4.73 8.39 -2.50
N ILE A 122 -3.42 8.14 -2.36
CA ILE A 122 -2.37 8.75 -3.19
C ILE A 122 -2.15 7.90 -4.44
N ILE A 123 -1.92 6.61 -4.28
CA ILE A 123 -1.44 5.76 -5.38
C ILE A 123 -2.58 5.22 -6.26
N LEU A 124 -3.72 4.78 -5.68
CA LEU A 124 -4.79 4.12 -6.46
C LEU A 124 -5.47 5.05 -7.47
N PRO A 125 -5.83 6.30 -7.13
CA PRO A 125 -6.42 7.21 -8.11
C PRO A 125 -5.51 7.43 -9.34
N GLU A 126 -4.22 7.62 -9.12
CA GLU A 126 -3.25 7.82 -10.19
C GLU A 126 -3.05 6.54 -11.03
N LEU A 127 -2.95 5.38 -10.40
CA LEU A 127 -2.86 4.10 -11.09
C LEU A 127 -4.07 3.88 -12.01
N LEU A 128 -5.28 4.06 -11.50
CA LEU A 128 -6.51 3.86 -12.26
C LEU A 128 -6.66 4.86 -13.42
N GLU A 129 -6.27 6.11 -13.21
CA GLU A 129 -6.22 7.12 -14.27
C GLU A 129 -5.25 6.71 -15.37
N ARG A 130 -4.05 6.27 -15.03
CA ARG A 130 -3.04 5.83 -15.99
C ARG A 130 -3.40 4.53 -16.70
N LEU A 131 -4.16 3.66 -16.07
CA LEU A 131 -4.79 2.50 -16.70
C LEU A 131 -5.91 2.88 -17.66
N GLY A 132 -6.40 4.13 -17.63
CA GLY A 132 -7.45 4.64 -18.52
C GLY A 132 -8.86 4.25 -18.07
N VAL A 133 -9.07 4.05 -16.77
CA VAL A 133 -10.42 3.84 -16.21
C VAL A 133 -11.27 5.08 -16.45
N GLU A 134 -12.49 4.90 -17.02
CA GLU A 134 -13.34 6.01 -17.46
C GLU A 134 -13.84 6.86 -16.29
N LYS A 135 -14.23 6.21 -15.19
CA LYS A 135 -14.75 6.88 -13.99
C LYS A 135 -14.21 6.22 -12.73
N VAL A 136 -13.68 7.03 -11.83
CA VAL A 136 -13.26 6.58 -10.50
C VAL A 136 -14.05 7.36 -9.45
N GLU A 137 -14.89 6.67 -8.69
CA GLU A 137 -15.54 7.22 -7.50
C GLU A 137 -14.66 6.97 -6.29
N LYS A 138 -14.37 8.03 -5.55
CA LYS A 138 -13.37 8.02 -4.47
C LYS A 138 -14.03 8.16 -3.11
N LEU A 139 -13.97 7.12 -2.28
CA LEU A 139 -14.37 7.17 -0.88
C LEU A 139 -13.10 7.18 -0.02
N TYR A 140 -13.04 8.12 0.92
CA TYR A 140 -12.00 8.17 1.95
C TYR A 140 -10.57 8.11 1.39
N CYS A 141 -10.29 8.93 0.36
CA CYS A 141 -9.00 8.98 -0.33
C CYS A 141 -8.10 10.14 0.12
N GLU A 142 -8.43 10.87 1.17
CA GLU A 142 -7.54 11.89 1.73
C GLU A 142 -6.62 11.26 2.78
N PRO A 143 -5.28 11.29 2.60
CA PRO A 143 -4.36 10.56 3.46
C PRO A 143 -4.11 11.30 4.79
N THR A 144 -5.17 11.52 5.55
CA THR A 144 -5.15 12.24 6.83
C THR A 144 -4.77 11.33 8.01
N GLY A 145 -4.84 10.01 7.83
CA GLY A 145 -4.70 9.03 8.91
C GLY A 145 -5.90 8.96 9.86
N HIS A 146 -6.96 9.74 9.59
CA HIS A 146 -8.22 9.66 10.33
C HIS A 146 -9.16 8.68 9.62
N PHE A 147 -9.08 7.41 10.00
CA PHE A 147 -9.85 6.33 9.40
C PHE A 147 -11.34 6.56 9.58
N GLN A 148 -12.10 6.54 8.48
CA GLN A 148 -13.54 6.77 8.50
C GLN A 148 -14.31 5.57 9.07
N HIS A 149 -13.82 4.37 8.87
CA HIS A 149 -14.35 3.13 9.41
C HIS A 149 -13.20 2.28 9.98
N ASN A 150 -13.51 1.11 10.53
CA ASN A 150 -12.47 0.17 10.93
C ASN A 150 -11.60 -0.18 9.71
N PRO A 151 -10.26 -0.02 9.79
CA PRO A 151 -9.39 -0.13 8.62
C PRO A 151 -9.23 -1.56 8.07
N GLU A 152 -9.70 -2.56 8.77
CA GLU A 152 -9.70 -3.93 8.26
C GLU A 152 -10.78 -4.09 7.18
N PRO A 153 -10.44 -4.50 5.93
CA PRO A 153 -11.37 -4.53 4.80
C PRO A 153 -12.30 -5.76 4.83
N LEU A 154 -13.06 -5.90 5.91
CA LEU A 154 -14.08 -6.93 6.11
C LEU A 154 -15.47 -6.38 5.80
N GLU A 155 -16.37 -7.22 5.32
CA GLU A 155 -17.75 -6.89 4.95
C GLU A 155 -18.47 -5.99 5.97
N LYS A 156 -18.36 -6.32 7.26
CA LYS A 156 -18.99 -5.57 8.38
C LYS A 156 -18.53 -4.09 8.48
N ASN A 157 -17.38 -3.77 7.87
CA ASN A 157 -16.76 -2.45 7.92
C ASN A 157 -16.99 -1.62 6.64
N LEU A 158 -17.53 -2.23 5.56
CA LEU A 158 -17.57 -1.68 4.21
C LEU A 158 -18.97 -1.24 3.75
N GLY A 159 -19.88 -0.96 4.71
CA GLY A 159 -21.28 -0.65 4.40
C GLY A 159 -21.47 0.51 3.41
N ASP A 160 -20.63 1.55 3.45
CA ASP A 160 -20.78 2.72 2.60
C ASP A 160 -20.48 2.40 1.12
N ILE A 161 -19.35 1.74 0.84
CA ILE A 161 -18.99 1.39 -0.53
C ILE A 161 -19.87 0.27 -1.08
N MET A 162 -20.25 -0.73 -0.28
CA MET A 162 -21.22 -1.76 -0.67
C MET A 162 -22.57 -1.13 -1.00
N GLY A 163 -23.03 -0.18 -0.17
CA GLY A 163 -24.26 0.58 -0.42
C GLY A 163 -24.19 1.48 -1.64
N LEU A 164 -22.99 1.99 -2.00
CA LEU A 164 -22.77 2.71 -3.26
C LEU A 164 -22.89 1.77 -4.45
N MET A 165 -22.22 0.62 -4.43
CA MET A 165 -22.25 -0.37 -5.50
C MET A 165 -23.64 -0.92 -5.75
N ALA A 166 -24.40 -1.25 -4.68
CA ALA A 166 -25.77 -1.76 -4.76
C ALA A 166 -26.76 -0.78 -5.45
N LYS A 167 -26.44 0.52 -5.53
CA LYS A 167 -27.23 1.50 -6.29
C LYS A 167 -27.00 1.40 -7.80
N GLY A 168 -25.96 0.67 -8.20
CA GLY A 168 -25.56 0.47 -9.60
C GLY A 168 -24.75 1.65 -10.17
N GLY A 169 -24.21 1.43 -11.35
CA GLY A 169 -23.47 2.43 -12.11
C GLY A 169 -21.95 2.33 -11.99
N TYR A 170 -21.47 1.28 -11.34
CA TYR A 170 -20.06 0.89 -11.25
C TYR A 170 -19.92 -0.60 -11.55
N ASP A 171 -18.78 -0.99 -12.13
CA ASP A 171 -18.51 -2.37 -12.55
C ASP A 171 -17.83 -3.17 -11.42
N VAL A 172 -16.98 -2.52 -10.64
CA VAL A 172 -16.24 -3.12 -9.52
C VAL A 172 -15.85 -2.05 -8.51
N ALA A 173 -15.69 -2.44 -7.24
CA ALA A 173 -15.02 -1.60 -6.26
C ALA A 173 -13.80 -2.29 -5.68
N PHE A 174 -12.77 -1.48 -5.36
CA PHE A 174 -11.55 -1.90 -4.70
C PHE A 174 -11.44 -1.20 -3.35
N VAL A 175 -11.21 -1.98 -2.31
CA VAL A 175 -11.00 -1.48 -0.95
C VAL A 175 -9.64 -1.93 -0.47
N VAL A 176 -8.85 -1.00 0.02
CA VAL A 176 -7.52 -1.29 0.55
C VAL A 176 -7.42 -0.89 2.02
N ASP A 177 -6.55 -1.57 2.75
CA ASP A 177 -6.20 -1.22 4.11
C ASP A 177 -5.20 -0.04 4.17
N PRO A 178 -4.85 0.48 5.35
CA PRO A 178 -4.07 1.72 5.46
C PRO A 178 -2.72 1.72 4.76
N ASP A 179 -2.03 0.61 4.68
CA ASP A 179 -0.71 0.50 4.02
C ASP A 179 -0.72 -0.29 2.71
N VAL A 180 -1.94 -0.63 2.23
CA VAL A 180 -2.21 -1.13 0.86
C VAL A 180 -1.53 -2.46 0.57
N ASP A 181 -1.43 -3.34 1.57
CA ASP A 181 -0.99 -4.71 1.37
C ASP A 181 -2.15 -5.73 1.39
N ARG A 182 -3.40 -5.22 1.60
CA ARG A 182 -4.64 -6.00 1.52
C ARG A 182 -5.60 -5.37 0.53
N LEU A 183 -6.29 -6.22 -0.20
CA LEU A 183 -7.31 -5.84 -1.18
C LEU A 183 -8.59 -6.64 -0.94
N ALA A 184 -9.72 -5.94 -0.80
CA ALA A 184 -11.04 -6.52 -0.95
C ALA A 184 -11.72 -5.98 -2.21
N MET A 185 -12.44 -6.85 -2.92
CA MET A 185 -13.22 -6.48 -4.11
C MET A 185 -14.70 -6.60 -3.83
N ILE A 186 -15.49 -5.69 -4.39
CA ILE A 186 -16.95 -5.67 -4.30
C ILE A 186 -17.51 -5.69 -5.72
N CYS A 187 -18.43 -6.62 -5.97
CA CYS A 187 -19.07 -6.80 -7.26
C CYS A 187 -20.06 -5.66 -7.56
N GLU A 188 -20.53 -5.61 -8.79
CA GLU A 188 -21.47 -4.62 -9.31
C GLU A 188 -22.84 -4.61 -8.59
N ASP A 189 -23.20 -5.71 -7.93
CA ASP A 189 -24.43 -5.86 -7.13
C ASP A 189 -24.25 -5.45 -5.65
N GLY A 190 -23.04 -5.02 -5.27
CA GLY A 190 -22.71 -4.63 -3.91
C GLY A 190 -22.33 -5.77 -2.98
N GLN A 191 -22.18 -6.99 -3.49
CA GLN A 191 -21.72 -8.14 -2.70
C GLN A 191 -20.19 -8.24 -2.70
N MET A 192 -19.62 -8.74 -1.61
CA MET A 192 -18.18 -9.04 -1.56
C MET A 192 -17.85 -10.13 -2.57
N TYR A 193 -16.75 -9.93 -3.32
CA TYR A 193 -16.24 -10.95 -4.25
C TYR A 193 -15.73 -12.21 -3.51
N GLY A 194 -15.23 -12.02 -2.31
CA GLY A 194 -14.65 -13.08 -1.46
C GLY A 194 -13.14 -12.98 -1.40
N GLU A 195 -12.61 -12.93 -0.19
CA GLU A 195 -11.17 -12.74 0.06
C GLU A 195 -10.32 -13.83 -0.59
N GLU A 196 -10.77 -15.09 -0.51
CA GLU A 196 -10.10 -16.26 -1.07
C GLU A 196 -10.02 -16.25 -2.60
N TYR A 197 -10.88 -15.51 -3.28
CA TYR A 197 -10.88 -15.44 -4.75
C TYR A 197 -9.92 -14.38 -5.28
N THR A 198 -9.50 -13.42 -4.49
CA THR A 198 -8.54 -12.38 -4.90
C THR A 198 -7.23 -12.95 -5.43
N LEU A 199 -6.78 -14.11 -4.90
CA LEU A 199 -5.56 -14.78 -5.35
C LEU A 199 -5.70 -15.59 -6.65
N VAL A 200 -6.92 -15.89 -7.07
CA VAL A 200 -7.18 -16.74 -8.25
C VAL A 200 -7.74 -15.97 -9.44
N THR A 201 -7.93 -14.67 -9.27
CA THR A 201 -8.35 -13.74 -10.31
C THR A 201 -7.16 -13.12 -11.00
#